data_a5ccdc40fe947bf885e09167e273d850
#
_entry.id   a5ccdc40fe947bf885e09167e273d850
#
_cell.length_a   1.000
_cell.length_b   1.000
_cell.length_c   1.000
_cell.angle_alpha   90.00
_cell.angle_beta   90.00
_cell.angle_gamma   90.00
#
_symmetry.space_group_name_H-M   'P 1'
#
loop_
_entity.id
_entity.type
_entity.pdbx_description
1 polymer ?
#
loop_
_entity_poly.entity_id
_entity_poly.type
_entity_poly.pdbx_seq_one_letter_code
_entity_poly.pdbx_strand_id
1 'polypeptide(L)'
;GTVNKIFSGETCLKIDTYEKLKNALTEQKEQLNNRGTVKVGAVNFDIKLADVNENLTRVKNKLLECNAKGVSVVVFSELCLTGYTMSDLFYQSALLSSVENALQELKFFSKSVNCIFFVGSPLRVNGKIYNCSVAFCNGKILGINVKNYLPDYNEFYEARVFCPCPQENFYVDFLGEKVLFGNKIVYKNSLFPSMKIGVEICEDLWVAIPPSTVQALNGATICCNLSASDEVIGKAEYRRQIVSTQSAKNFCAYVYSDACYGESTTDLVFAGHNIIAENGKILNQTELFSGKDAIAEVDVEFLEHERSRFFKYSFNVPKCDEVEFDLKTSNFAPERKYDKTP
;
A
#
# COMPACT_ATOMS: atom_id res chain seq x y z
N GLY A 1 30.42 15.00 29.29
CA GLY A 1 30.86 16.35 29.42
C GLY A 1 29.85 17.27 30.12
N THR A 2 29.60 18.42 29.60
CA THR A 2 28.79 19.50 30.22
C THR A 2 27.35 19.09 30.50
N VAL A 3 26.72 18.25 29.66
CA VAL A 3 25.34 17.80 29.82
C VAL A 3 25.17 16.93 31.07
N ASN A 4 26.11 16.00 31.36
CA ASN A 4 26.03 15.14 32.53
C ASN A 4 26.18 15.94 33.84
N LYS A 5 26.96 17.04 33.86
CA LYS A 5 27.10 17.91 35.02
C LYS A 5 25.84 18.71 35.34
N ILE A 6 25.04 19.04 34.32
CA ILE A 6 23.75 19.72 34.47
C ILE A 6 22.72 18.80 35.14
N PHE A 7 22.69 17.51 34.77
CA PHE A 7 21.77 16.55 35.34
C PHE A 7 22.17 16.08 36.74
N SER A 8 23.46 16.22 37.12
CA SER A 8 23.94 15.96 38.50
C SER A 8 23.72 17.10 39.46
N GLY A 9 23.23 18.25 39.01
CA GLY A 9 23.02 19.44 39.85
C GLY A 9 24.28 20.24 40.17
N GLU A 10 25.39 19.88 39.53
CA GLU A 10 26.72 20.53 39.82
C GLU A 10 26.91 21.88 39.11
N THR A 11 26.00 22.27 38.22
CA THR A 11 26.12 23.52 37.46
C THR A 11 24.75 24.21 37.34
N CYS A 12 24.65 25.43 37.77
CA CYS A 12 23.46 26.26 37.60
C CYS A 12 23.47 26.87 36.19
N LEU A 13 22.44 26.58 35.38
CA LEU A 13 22.28 27.15 34.04
C LEU A 13 21.86 28.61 34.13
N LYS A 14 22.47 29.47 33.29
CA LYS A 14 21.93 30.82 33.05
C LYS A 14 20.54 30.69 32.41
N ILE A 15 19.61 31.55 32.78
CA ILE A 15 18.20 31.55 32.29
C ILE A 15 18.13 31.44 30.77
N ASP A 16 18.98 32.14 30.05
CA ASP A 16 19.05 32.14 28.58
C ASP A 16 19.48 30.77 28.00
N THR A 17 20.32 30.04 28.69
CA THR A 17 20.74 28.66 28.31
C THR A 17 19.69 27.65 28.63
N TYR A 18 18.93 27.85 29.70
CA TYR A 18 17.79 27.01 30.07
C TYR A 18 16.64 27.14 29.05
N GLU A 19 16.33 28.39 28.62
CA GLU A 19 15.30 28.60 27.59
C GLU A 19 15.70 28.05 26.22
N LYS A 20 16.96 28.20 25.81
CA LYS A 20 17.48 27.59 24.59
C LYS A 20 17.41 26.05 24.62
N LEU A 21 17.73 25.44 25.76
CA LEU A 21 17.61 23.99 25.96
C LEU A 21 16.16 23.54 25.99
N LYS A 22 15.30 24.31 26.63
CA LYS A 22 13.84 24.04 26.68
C LYS A 22 13.22 24.13 25.30
N ASN A 23 13.58 25.16 24.51
CA ASN A 23 13.10 25.30 23.13
C ASN A 23 13.64 24.17 22.24
N ALA A 24 14.93 23.84 22.32
CA ALA A 24 15.52 22.72 21.59
C ALA A 24 14.91 21.37 21.98
N LEU A 25 14.58 21.16 23.26
CA LEU A 25 13.88 19.96 23.74
C LEU A 25 12.40 19.96 23.34
N THR A 26 11.78 21.13 23.18
CA THR A 26 10.41 21.24 22.69
C THR A 26 10.36 20.98 21.18
N GLU A 27 11.31 21.57 20.43
CA GLU A 27 11.50 21.26 18.99
C GLU A 27 11.84 19.78 18.76
N GLN A 28 12.72 19.19 19.61
CA GLN A 28 12.96 17.74 19.57
C GLN A 28 11.73 16.91 19.97
N LYS A 29 10.88 17.38 20.90
CA LYS A 29 9.62 16.71 21.21
C LYS A 29 8.61 16.81 20.08
N GLU A 30 8.55 17.92 19.36
CA GLU A 30 7.74 18.06 18.15
C GLU A 30 8.28 17.20 17.01
N GLN A 31 9.61 17.10 16.87
CA GLN A 31 10.26 16.16 15.94
C GLN A 31 10.16 14.69 16.40
N LEU A 32 10.15 14.41 17.70
CA LEU A 32 9.93 13.08 18.27
C LEU A 32 8.47 12.60 18.15
N ASN A 33 7.52 13.49 17.87
CA ASN A 33 6.16 13.13 17.53
C ASN A 33 6.02 12.59 16.10
N ASN A 34 7.04 12.79 15.26
CA ASN A 34 7.16 12.18 13.93
C ASN A 34 8.24 11.07 13.99
N ARG A 35 7.94 9.98 14.70
CA ARG A 35 8.90 8.89 15.02
C ARG A 35 9.24 7.99 13.83
N GLY A 36 9.26 8.49 12.60
CA GLY A 36 9.57 7.67 11.45
C GLY A 36 8.51 6.62 11.10
N THR A 37 7.35 6.64 11.78
CA THR A 37 6.30 5.64 11.62
C THR A 37 5.18 6.12 10.72
N VAL A 38 4.59 5.16 9.98
CA VAL A 38 3.41 5.36 9.11
C VAL A 38 2.36 4.33 9.50
N LYS A 39 1.11 4.76 9.74
CA LYS A 39 0.01 3.84 9.94
C LYS A 39 -0.53 3.38 8.59
N VAL A 40 -0.53 2.06 8.36
CA VAL A 40 -0.96 1.43 7.10
C VAL A 40 -2.15 0.51 7.35
N GLY A 41 -3.01 0.35 6.35
CA GLY A 41 -4.18 -0.52 6.42
C GLY A 41 -4.35 -1.37 5.17
N ALA A 42 -4.50 -2.67 5.37
CA ALA A 42 -5.02 -3.61 4.38
C ALA A 42 -6.50 -3.81 4.70
N VAL A 43 -7.36 -3.39 3.79
CA VAL A 43 -8.80 -3.30 4.03
C VAL A 43 -9.59 -4.05 2.98
N ASN A 44 -10.65 -4.70 3.42
CA ASN A 44 -11.59 -5.35 2.54
C ASN A 44 -13.03 -5.05 2.96
N PHE A 45 -13.95 -5.43 2.12
CA PHE A 45 -15.39 -5.34 2.35
C PHE A 45 -16.11 -6.40 1.50
N ASP A 46 -17.34 -6.68 1.83
CA ASP A 46 -18.16 -7.59 1.04
C ASP A 46 -18.40 -7.00 -0.35
N ILE A 47 -17.92 -7.67 -1.37
CA ILE A 47 -18.06 -7.22 -2.76
C ILE A 47 -19.51 -7.46 -3.24
N LYS A 48 -20.03 -6.52 -4.00
CA LYS A 48 -21.24 -6.69 -4.80
C LYS A 48 -20.83 -6.85 -6.26
N LEU A 49 -20.89 -8.06 -6.79
CA LEU A 49 -20.49 -8.34 -8.17
C LEU A 49 -21.21 -7.43 -9.16
N ALA A 50 -20.46 -6.79 -10.06
CA ALA A 50 -20.91 -5.86 -11.09
C ALA A 50 -21.58 -4.58 -10.58
N ASP A 51 -21.81 -4.41 -9.30
CA ASP A 51 -22.42 -3.21 -8.74
C ASP A 51 -21.35 -2.18 -8.31
N VAL A 52 -20.80 -1.51 -9.31
CA VAL A 52 -19.73 -0.52 -9.12
C VAL A 52 -20.14 0.60 -8.16
N ASN A 53 -21.39 1.03 -8.17
CA ASN A 53 -21.88 2.11 -7.31
C ASN A 53 -21.94 1.69 -5.83
N GLU A 54 -22.40 0.49 -5.55
CA GLU A 54 -22.40 -0.05 -4.19
C GLU A 54 -20.98 -0.25 -3.69
N ASN A 55 -20.11 -0.83 -4.50
CA ASN A 55 -18.69 -1.02 -4.14
C ASN A 55 -17.96 0.32 -3.93
N LEU A 56 -18.22 1.33 -4.74
CA LEU A 56 -17.73 2.70 -4.56
C LEU A 56 -18.17 3.27 -3.20
N THR A 57 -19.42 3.07 -2.83
CA THR A 57 -19.96 3.52 -1.53
C THR A 57 -19.22 2.85 -0.38
N ARG A 58 -18.95 1.55 -0.49
CA ARG A 58 -18.19 0.79 0.51
C ARG A 58 -16.74 1.24 0.60
N VAL A 59 -16.07 1.47 -0.54
CA VAL A 59 -14.71 2.06 -0.57
C VAL A 59 -14.68 3.40 0.17
N LYS A 60 -15.62 4.31 -0.11
CA LYS A 60 -15.69 5.62 0.57
C LYS A 60 -15.88 5.48 2.07
N ASN A 61 -16.77 4.58 2.52
CA ASN A 61 -17.01 4.33 3.94
C ASN A 61 -15.75 3.80 4.64
N LYS A 62 -15.07 2.83 4.03
CA LYS A 62 -13.78 2.30 4.53
C LYS A 62 -12.69 3.37 4.61
N LEU A 63 -12.62 4.26 3.63
CA LEU A 63 -11.68 5.39 3.65
C LEU A 63 -11.98 6.34 4.82
N LEU A 64 -13.25 6.64 5.12
CA LEU A 64 -13.63 7.45 6.29
C LEU A 64 -13.26 6.76 7.60
N GLU A 65 -13.50 5.45 7.74
CA GLU A 65 -13.10 4.66 8.90
C GLU A 65 -11.58 4.68 9.11
N CYS A 66 -10.82 4.48 8.04
CA CYS A 66 -9.36 4.53 8.06
C CYS A 66 -8.83 5.92 8.41
N ASN A 67 -9.43 6.96 7.83
CA ASN A 67 -9.08 8.35 8.12
C ASN A 67 -9.32 8.70 9.60
N ALA A 68 -10.43 8.25 10.17
CA ALA A 68 -10.73 8.44 11.60
C ALA A 68 -9.73 7.73 12.53
N LYS A 69 -9.11 6.63 12.06
CA LYS A 69 -8.04 5.89 12.76
C LYS A 69 -6.64 6.42 12.47
N GLY A 70 -6.51 7.47 11.63
CA GLY A 70 -5.23 8.06 11.24
C GLY A 70 -4.38 7.20 10.32
N VAL A 71 -4.99 6.33 9.53
CA VAL A 71 -4.29 5.50 8.54
C VAL A 71 -3.86 6.38 7.38
N SER A 72 -2.57 6.40 7.07
CA SER A 72 -1.96 7.21 6.02
C SER A 72 -1.82 6.48 4.68
N VAL A 73 -1.78 5.14 4.69
CA VAL A 73 -1.74 4.30 3.48
C VAL A 73 -2.85 3.27 3.56
N VAL A 74 -3.78 3.29 2.60
CA VAL A 74 -4.91 2.35 2.56
C VAL A 74 -4.83 1.52 1.29
N VAL A 75 -4.84 0.20 1.44
CA VAL A 75 -4.76 -0.76 0.34
C VAL A 75 -6.05 -1.56 0.30
N PHE A 76 -6.78 -1.46 -0.79
CA PHE A 76 -7.95 -2.29 -1.08
C PHE A 76 -7.56 -3.56 -1.82
N SER A 77 -8.49 -4.51 -1.94
CA SER A 77 -8.26 -5.74 -2.68
C SER A 77 -8.26 -5.53 -4.20
N GLU A 78 -7.77 -6.51 -4.92
CA GLU A 78 -7.74 -6.58 -6.39
C GLU A 78 -9.16 -6.48 -6.95
N LEU A 79 -9.33 -5.68 -8.01
CA LEU A 79 -10.60 -5.49 -8.73
C LEU A 79 -11.81 -5.18 -7.82
N CYS A 80 -11.58 -4.55 -6.68
CA CYS A 80 -12.60 -4.32 -5.64
C CYS A 80 -13.78 -3.43 -6.09
N LEU A 81 -13.63 -2.66 -7.17
CA LEU A 81 -14.76 -1.86 -7.72
C LEU A 81 -15.76 -2.71 -8.49
N THR A 82 -15.35 -3.83 -9.05
CA THR A 82 -16.21 -4.69 -9.88
C THR A 82 -16.48 -6.05 -9.27
N GLY A 83 -15.52 -6.54 -8.50
CA GLY A 83 -15.31 -7.93 -8.19
C GLY A 83 -14.35 -8.59 -9.18
N TYR A 84 -13.68 -9.64 -8.72
CA TYR A 84 -12.70 -10.41 -9.49
C TYR A 84 -13.37 -11.42 -10.42
N THR A 85 -14.46 -12.05 -9.98
CA THR A 85 -15.12 -13.20 -10.65
C THR A 85 -16.12 -12.80 -11.73
N MET A 86 -15.80 -11.74 -12.49
CA MET A 86 -16.70 -11.12 -13.48
C MET A 86 -16.69 -11.80 -14.85
N SER A 87 -15.67 -12.62 -15.14
CA SER A 87 -15.53 -13.34 -16.41
C SER A 87 -15.69 -12.40 -17.63
N ASP A 88 -16.51 -12.79 -18.60
CA ASP A 88 -16.73 -12.03 -19.85
C ASP A 88 -17.43 -10.66 -19.65
N LEU A 89 -17.95 -10.37 -18.45
CA LEU A 89 -18.55 -9.07 -18.16
C LEU A 89 -17.51 -7.93 -18.21
N PHE A 90 -16.23 -8.22 -18.03
CA PHE A 90 -15.18 -7.22 -18.20
C PHE A 90 -15.11 -6.63 -19.61
N TYR A 91 -15.65 -7.30 -20.64
CA TYR A 91 -15.73 -6.75 -21.99
C TYR A 91 -16.88 -5.75 -22.18
N GLN A 92 -17.81 -5.66 -21.21
CA GLN A 92 -18.98 -4.79 -21.33
C GLN A 92 -18.59 -3.32 -21.15
N SER A 93 -18.87 -2.49 -22.16
CA SER A 93 -18.56 -1.07 -22.11
C SER A 93 -19.30 -0.35 -20.98
N ALA A 94 -20.51 -0.77 -20.65
CA ALA A 94 -21.28 -0.21 -19.55
C ALA A 94 -20.58 -0.41 -18.19
N LEU A 95 -19.98 -1.59 -17.95
CA LEU A 95 -19.20 -1.85 -16.73
C LEU A 95 -17.97 -0.93 -16.67
N LEU A 96 -17.18 -0.88 -17.74
CA LEU A 96 -15.96 -0.07 -17.79
C LEU A 96 -16.26 1.43 -17.67
N SER A 97 -17.34 1.93 -18.28
CA SER A 97 -17.77 3.32 -18.09
C SER A 97 -18.20 3.60 -16.64
N SER A 98 -18.88 2.66 -15.98
CA SER A 98 -19.23 2.79 -14.57
C SER A 98 -17.99 2.84 -13.67
N VAL A 99 -16.97 2.04 -13.99
CA VAL A 99 -15.66 2.08 -13.30
C VAL A 99 -14.98 3.43 -13.47
N GLU A 100 -14.91 3.98 -14.67
CA GLU A 100 -14.31 5.30 -14.92
C GLU A 100 -15.03 6.40 -14.12
N ASN A 101 -16.38 6.38 -14.08
CA ASN A 101 -17.17 7.31 -13.27
C ASN A 101 -16.85 7.17 -11.77
N ALA A 102 -16.76 5.94 -11.27
CA ALA A 102 -16.41 5.67 -9.86
C ALA A 102 -14.99 6.18 -9.52
N LEU A 103 -14.02 5.97 -10.40
CA LEU A 103 -12.65 6.48 -10.22
C LEU A 103 -12.60 8.00 -10.25
N GLN A 104 -13.41 8.65 -11.11
CA GLN A 104 -13.58 10.10 -11.10
C GLN A 104 -14.13 10.61 -9.77
N GLU A 105 -15.13 9.93 -9.21
CA GLU A 105 -15.67 10.26 -7.88
C GLU A 105 -14.65 10.05 -6.77
N LEU A 106 -13.87 8.95 -6.79
CA LEU A 106 -12.80 8.69 -5.82
C LEU A 106 -11.70 9.74 -5.89
N LYS A 107 -11.35 10.21 -7.08
CA LYS A 107 -10.42 11.33 -7.28
C LYS A 107 -10.89 12.57 -6.50
N PHE A 108 -12.14 12.98 -6.64
CA PHE A 108 -12.68 14.11 -5.88
C PHE A 108 -12.77 13.81 -4.38
N PHE A 109 -13.23 12.62 -4.03
CA PHE A 109 -13.38 12.19 -2.64
C PHE A 109 -12.04 12.15 -1.89
N SER A 110 -10.93 11.88 -2.59
CA SER A 110 -9.59 11.83 -1.97
C SER A 110 -9.16 13.16 -1.32
N LYS A 111 -9.83 14.28 -1.60
CA LYS A 111 -9.63 15.57 -0.90
C LYS A 111 -10.20 15.59 0.52
N SER A 112 -11.13 14.70 0.83
CA SER A 112 -11.82 14.65 2.14
C SER A 112 -11.15 13.71 3.14
N VAL A 113 -10.12 12.98 2.73
CA VAL A 113 -9.37 12.03 3.57
C VAL A 113 -7.87 12.34 3.51
N ASN A 114 -7.19 12.15 4.64
CA ASN A 114 -5.74 12.42 4.73
C ASN A 114 -4.96 11.11 4.60
N CYS A 115 -5.04 10.48 3.44
CA CYS A 115 -4.30 9.26 3.11
C CYS A 115 -4.00 9.18 1.61
N ILE A 116 -2.97 8.41 1.26
CA ILE A 116 -2.83 7.82 -0.06
C ILE A 116 -3.55 6.48 -0.06
N PHE A 117 -4.32 6.18 -1.11
CA PHE A 117 -5.01 4.90 -1.18
C PHE A 117 -4.97 4.30 -2.58
N PHE A 118 -5.03 2.98 -2.63
CA PHE A 118 -4.89 2.15 -3.82
C PHE A 118 -6.15 1.31 -4.01
N VAL A 119 -6.79 1.44 -5.18
CA VAL A 119 -8.05 0.79 -5.51
C VAL A 119 -7.89 -0.11 -6.72
N GLY A 120 -8.23 -1.39 -6.59
CA GLY A 120 -8.21 -2.36 -7.67
C GLY A 120 -9.38 -2.15 -8.64
N SER A 121 -9.07 -2.06 -9.94
CA SER A 121 -10.09 -1.88 -10.98
C SER A 121 -9.63 -2.35 -12.37
N PRO A 122 -10.55 -2.82 -13.23
CA PRO A 122 -10.25 -3.04 -14.65
C PRO A 122 -10.20 -1.69 -15.39
N LEU A 123 -9.24 -1.52 -16.29
CA LEU A 123 -9.14 -0.33 -17.13
C LEU A 123 -8.94 -0.69 -18.59
N ARG A 124 -9.61 0.03 -19.49
CA ARG A 124 -9.36 -0.07 -20.93
C ARG A 124 -8.41 1.03 -21.38
N VAL A 125 -7.22 0.64 -21.84
CA VAL A 125 -6.19 1.56 -22.35
C VAL A 125 -5.74 1.08 -23.72
N ASN A 126 -5.76 1.96 -24.71
CA ASN A 126 -5.36 1.66 -26.10
C ASN A 126 -6.06 0.39 -26.65
N GLY A 127 -7.36 0.22 -26.36
CA GLY A 127 -8.17 -0.91 -26.83
C GLY A 127 -7.94 -2.24 -26.09
N LYS A 128 -7.04 -2.29 -25.12
CA LYS A 128 -6.74 -3.46 -24.28
C LYS A 128 -7.30 -3.27 -22.88
N ILE A 129 -7.67 -4.37 -22.22
CA ILE A 129 -8.16 -4.35 -20.83
C ILE A 129 -7.01 -4.82 -19.93
N TYR A 130 -6.82 -4.09 -18.83
CA TYR A 130 -5.77 -4.36 -17.85
C TYR A 130 -6.35 -4.47 -16.45
N ASN A 131 -5.78 -5.34 -15.64
CA ASN A 131 -6.01 -5.40 -14.20
C ASN A 131 -5.08 -4.38 -13.53
N CYS A 132 -5.66 -3.38 -12.87
CA CYS A 132 -4.95 -2.19 -12.41
C CYS A 132 -5.20 -1.87 -10.94
N SER A 133 -4.23 -1.22 -10.34
CA SER A 133 -4.35 -0.48 -9.09
C SER A 133 -4.19 1.01 -9.37
N VAL A 134 -5.20 1.80 -9.02
CA VAL A 134 -5.17 3.26 -9.20
C VAL A 134 -4.84 3.94 -7.87
N ALA A 135 -3.80 4.77 -7.88
CA ALA A 135 -3.31 5.50 -6.71
C ALA A 135 -3.94 6.89 -6.63
N PHE A 136 -4.53 7.22 -5.47
CA PHE A 136 -5.17 8.51 -5.21
C PHE A 136 -4.59 9.20 -4.00
N CYS A 137 -4.38 10.51 -4.10
CA CYS A 137 -4.06 11.36 -2.96
C CYS A 137 -4.48 12.80 -3.25
N ASN A 138 -5.11 13.45 -2.28
CA ASN A 138 -5.39 14.89 -2.28
C ASN A 138 -5.98 15.44 -3.60
N GLY A 139 -6.97 14.75 -4.15
CA GLY A 139 -7.70 15.15 -5.38
C GLY A 139 -7.00 14.82 -6.69
N LYS A 140 -5.91 14.05 -6.67
CA LYS A 140 -5.14 13.64 -7.84
C LYS A 140 -5.12 12.13 -8.01
N ILE A 141 -4.99 11.69 -9.25
CA ILE A 141 -4.56 10.35 -9.60
C ILE A 141 -3.04 10.40 -9.76
N LEU A 142 -2.32 9.71 -8.88
CA LEU A 142 -0.86 9.74 -8.89
C LEU A 142 -0.26 8.82 -9.94
N GLY A 143 -0.89 7.67 -10.17
CA GLY A 143 -0.40 6.67 -11.11
C GLY A 143 -1.34 5.48 -11.20
N ILE A 144 -1.11 4.64 -12.20
CA ILE A 144 -1.86 3.41 -12.44
C ILE A 144 -0.85 2.26 -12.52
N ASN A 145 -0.82 1.43 -11.49
CA ASN A 145 -0.02 0.20 -11.50
C ASN A 145 -0.79 -0.90 -12.22
N VAL A 146 -0.09 -1.63 -13.07
CA VAL A 146 -0.67 -2.69 -13.90
C VAL A 146 -0.12 -4.03 -13.47
N LYS A 147 -0.99 -5.02 -13.35
CA LYS A 147 -0.60 -6.40 -13.04
C LYS A 147 0.35 -6.95 -14.10
N ASN A 148 1.48 -7.47 -13.65
CA ASN A 148 2.52 -7.93 -14.54
C ASN A 148 2.34 -9.41 -14.91
N TYR A 149 2.03 -10.23 -13.91
CA TYR A 149 1.85 -11.67 -14.08
C TYR A 149 0.39 -12.05 -13.95
N LEU A 150 -0.16 -12.62 -15.01
CA LEU A 150 -1.56 -13.05 -15.07
C LEU A 150 -1.61 -14.55 -14.84
N PRO A 151 -2.22 -15.02 -13.75
CA PRO A 151 -2.39 -16.46 -13.54
C PRO A 151 -3.37 -17.03 -14.58
N ASP A 152 -2.96 -18.12 -15.21
CA ASP A 152 -3.74 -18.84 -16.23
C ASP A 152 -3.54 -20.36 -16.03
N TYR A 153 -3.72 -20.78 -14.80
CA TYR A 153 -3.57 -22.17 -14.35
C TYR A 153 -4.63 -22.50 -13.28
N ASN A 154 -4.94 -23.78 -13.10
CA ASN A 154 -5.96 -24.28 -12.20
C ASN A 154 -7.31 -23.55 -12.41
N GLU A 155 -7.77 -22.84 -11.38
CA GLU A 155 -9.02 -22.06 -11.33
C GLU A 155 -8.90 -20.63 -11.87
N PHE A 156 -7.74 -20.20 -12.29
CA PHE A 156 -7.48 -18.83 -12.78
C PHE A 156 -7.52 -18.75 -14.31
N TYR A 157 -8.17 -17.71 -14.85
CA TYR A 157 -8.37 -17.49 -16.30
C TYR A 157 -8.12 -16.02 -16.68
N GLU A 158 -7.16 -15.36 -16.04
CA GLU A 158 -6.96 -13.91 -16.24
C GLU A 158 -6.48 -13.56 -17.65
N ALA A 159 -5.63 -14.39 -18.25
CA ALA A 159 -5.12 -14.17 -19.61
C ALA A 159 -6.21 -14.17 -20.69
N ARG A 160 -7.41 -14.72 -20.40
CA ARG A 160 -8.57 -14.63 -21.26
C ARG A 160 -9.07 -13.18 -21.43
N VAL A 161 -8.94 -12.36 -20.39
CA VAL A 161 -9.53 -11.02 -20.32
C VAL A 161 -8.49 -9.91 -20.33
N PHE A 162 -7.48 -10.06 -19.49
CA PHE A 162 -6.50 -9.01 -19.24
C PHE A 162 -5.23 -9.18 -20.06
N CYS A 163 -4.62 -8.04 -20.39
CA CYS A 163 -3.27 -8.00 -20.93
C CYS A 163 -2.27 -7.79 -19.80
N PRO A 164 -1.07 -8.41 -19.88
CA PRO A 164 -0.01 -8.17 -18.92
C PRO A 164 0.51 -6.73 -19.04
N CYS A 165 1.16 -6.26 -17.98
CA CYS A 165 1.78 -4.95 -17.93
C CYS A 165 2.73 -4.73 -19.13
N PRO A 166 2.71 -3.55 -19.76
CA PRO A 166 3.71 -3.16 -20.73
C PRO A 166 5.14 -3.19 -20.15
N GLN A 167 6.13 -3.47 -21.00
CA GLN A 167 7.53 -3.57 -20.54
C GLN A 167 8.06 -2.25 -19.98
N GLU A 168 7.64 -1.12 -20.58
CA GLU A 168 8.01 0.22 -20.14
C GLU A 168 6.78 1.00 -19.71
N ASN A 169 6.96 1.86 -18.70
CA ASN A 169 5.93 2.78 -18.28
C ASN A 169 5.69 3.83 -19.38
N PHE A 170 4.45 4.28 -19.51
CA PHE A 170 4.10 5.39 -20.40
C PHE A 170 2.97 6.23 -19.82
N TYR A 171 2.80 7.46 -20.31
CA TYR A 171 1.72 8.34 -19.88
C TYR A 171 0.45 8.07 -20.65
N VAL A 172 -0.66 8.03 -19.95
CA VAL A 172 -2.02 7.99 -20.52
C VAL A 172 -2.79 9.25 -20.14
N ASP A 173 -3.65 9.72 -21.03
CA ASP A 173 -4.64 10.74 -20.69
C ASP A 173 -5.82 10.04 -20.03
N PHE A 174 -5.95 10.20 -18.70
CA PHE A 174 -6.95 9.51 -17.90
C PHE A 174 -7.67 10.50 -16.97
N LEU A 175 -8.99 10.58 -17.07
CA LEU A 175 -9.85 11.46 -16.28
C LEU A 175 -9.35 12.92 -16.20
N GLY A 176 -8.87 13.42 -17.35
CA GLY A 176 -8.41 14.81 -17.52
C GLY A 176 -6.99 15.08 -17.00
N GLU A 177 -6.23 14.05 -16.67
CA GLU A 177 -4.83 14.17 -16.23
C GLU A 177 -3.92 13.27 -17.07
N LYS A 178 -2.64 13.66 -17.20
CA LYS A 178 -1.60 12.76 -17.70
C LYS A 178 -1.09 11.92 -16.54
N VAL A 179 -1.38 10.62 -16.58
CA VAL A 179 -1.10 9.68 -15.50
C VAL A 179 -0.10 8.64 -15.99
N LEU A 180 0.88 8.32 -15.17
CA LEU A 180 1.85 7.28 -15.46
C LEU A 180 1.17 5.90 -15.35
N PHE A 181 1.38 5.04 -16.34
CA PHE A 181 0.78 3.71 -16.48
C PHE A 181 1.87 2.66 -16.64
N GLY A 182 1.91 1.68 -15.74
CA GLY A 182 2.90 0.60 -15.75
C GLY A 182 3.10 -0.01 -14.36
N ASN A 183 4.18 -0.76 -14.14
CA ASN A 183 4.48 -1.38 -12.84
C ASN A 183 5.81 -0.92 -12.21
N LYS A 184 6.63 -0.17 -12.94
CA LYS A 184 7.91 0.37 -12.46
C LYS A 184 7.69 1.77 -11.86
N ILE A 185 6.79 1.90 -10.89
CA ILE A 185 6.41 3.16 -10.26
C ILE A 185 6.69 3.10 -8.77
N VAL A 186 7.32 4.14 -8.22
CA VAL A 186 7.49 4.37 -6.78
C VAL A 186 6.87 5.71 -6.43
N TYR A 187 5.93 5.71 -5.48
CA TYR A 187 5.30 6.92 -4.97
C TYR A 187 6.07 7.45 -3.77
N LYS A 188 6.55 8.69 -3.83
CA LYS A 188 7.36 9.31 -2.79
C LYS A 188 6.62 10.46 -2.14
N ASN A 189 6.50 10.41 -0.82
CA ASN A 189 5.97 11.52 -0.06
C ASN A 189 7.03 12.61 0.08
N SER A 190 6.79 13.80 -0.50
CA SER A 190 7.74 14.93 -0.44
C SER A 190 7.86 15.54 0.97
N LEU A 191 6.80 15.41 1.80
CA LEU A 191 6.80 15.89 3.19
C LEU A 191 7.43 14.89 4.17
N PHE A 192 7.57 13.61 3.78
CA PHE A 192 8.21 12.55 4.56
C PHE A 192 8.96 11.59 3.62
N PRO A 193 10.19 11.94 3.18
CA PRO A 193 10.90 11.25 2.11
C PRO A 193 11.19 9.77 2.34
N SER A 194 11.24 9.31 3.60
CA SER A 194 11.37 7.89 3.95
C SER A 194 10.11 7.08 3.65
N MET A 195 8.96 7.75 3.45
CA MET A 195 7.72 7.11 3.03
C MET A 195 7.70 7.00 1.50
N LYS A 196 8.19 5.89 0.98
CA LYS A 196 8.16 5.52 -0.43
C LYS A 196 7.38 4.24 -0.62
N ILE A 197 6.45 4.25 -1.56
CA ILE A 197 5.47 3.17 -1.74
C ILE A 197 5.63 2.54 -3.12
N GLY A 198 5.81 1.21 -3.14
CA GLY A 198 5.69 0.38 -4.33
C GLY A 198 4.36 -0.38 -4.31
N VAL A 199 3.86 -0.74 -5.49
CA VAL A 199 2.56 -1.43 -5.63
C VAL A 199 2.69 -2.57 -6.63
N GLU A 200 2.14 -3.72 -6.26
CA GLU A 200 1.98 -4.88 -7.13
C GLU A 200 0.61 -5.54 -6.93
N ILE A 201 0.22 -6.46 -7.78
CA ILE A 201 -1.12 -7.04 -7.75
C ILE A 201 -1.03 -8.57 -7.72
N CYS A 202 -1.52 -9.15 -6.65
CA CYS A 202 -1.80 -10.57 -6.43
C CYS A 202 -0.66 -11.51 -6.89
N GLU A 203 -0.77 -12.15 -8.05
CA GLU A 203 0.21 -13.10 -8.63
C GLU A 203 1.62 -12.52 -8.73
N ASP A 204 1.75 -11.21 -8.82
CA ASP A 204 3.05 -10.53 -8.87
C ASP A 204 3.95 -10.89 -7.67
N LEU A 205 3.36 -11.20 -6.49
CA LEU A 205 4.12 -11.65 -5.31
C LEU A 205 4.63 -13.10 -5.45
N TRP A 206 3.92 -13.96 -6.19
CA TRP A 206 4.16 -15.42 -6.19
C TRP A 206 5.28 -15.85 -7.13
N VAL A 207 5.77 -14.94 -7.97
CA VAL A 207 6.85 -15.21 -8.92
C VAL A 207 8.23 -15.08 -8.26
N ALA A 208 9.26 -15.60 -8.91
CA ALA A 208 10.62 -15.61 -8.38
C ALA A 208 11.21 -14.20 -8.19
N ILE A 209 10.85 -13.25 -9.05
CA ILE A 209 11.28 -11.84 -8.97
C ILE A 209 10.01 -10.96 -9.01
N PRO A 210 9.38 -10.73 -7.85
CA PRO A 210 8.23 -9.83 -7.75
C PRO A 210 8.54 -8.39 -8.14
N PRO A 211 7.62 -7.63 -8.73
CA PRO A 211 7.78 -6.19 -8.97
C PRO A 211 8.16 -5.42 -7.70
N SER A 212 7.62 -5.81 -6.54
CA SER A 212 7.99 -5.21 -5.24
C SER A 212 9.48 -5.34 -4.91
N THR A 213 10.18 -6.38 -5.39
CA THR A 213 11.64 -6.47 -5.25
C THR A 213 12.33 -5.36 -6.03
N VAL A 214 11.92 -5.12 -7.28
CA VAL A 214 12.47 -4.04 -8.11
C VAL A 214 12.17 -2.69 -7.48
N GLN A 215 10.94 -2.47 -7.05
CA GLN A 215 10.49 -1.22 -6.42
C GLN A 215 11.23 -0.96 -5.09
N ALA A 216 11.45 -2.00 -4.26
CA ALA A 216 12.21 -1.88 -3.01
C ALA A 216 13.69 -1.54 -3.28
N LEU A 217 14.32 -2.14 -4.28
CA LEU A 217 15.68 -1.80 -4.70
C LEU A 217 15.79 -0.40 -5.34
N ASN A 218 14.66 0.17 -5.80
CA ASN A 218 14.52 1.58 -6.18
C ASN A 218 14.07 2.49 -5.00
N GLY A 219 14.07 1.98 -3.76
CA GLY A 219 13.87 2.75 -2.55
C GLY A 219 12.50 2.64 -1.88
N ALA A 220 11.53 1.88 -2.42
CA ALA A 220 10.24 1.70 -1.77
C ALA A 220 10.40 1.06 -0.39
N THR A 221 9.97 1.74 0.67
CA THR A 221 9.99 1.28 2.07
C THR A 221 8.70 0.58 2.47
N ILE A 222 7.61 0.83 1.73
CA ILE A 222 6.31 0.18 1.87
C ILE A 222 5.98 -0.46 0.53
N CYS A 223 5.69 -1.76 0.51
CA CYS A 223 5.18 -2.47 -0.66
C CYS A 223 3.73 -2.89 -0.41
N CYS A 224 2.84 -2.52 -1.32
CA CYS A 224 1.41 -2.81 -1.25
C CYS A 224 1.06 -3.87 -2.28
N ASN A 225 0.26 -4.85 -1.88
CA ASN A 225 -0.28 -5.87 -2.78
C ASN A 225 -1.80 -5.91 -2.67
N LEU A 226 -2.46 -5.69 -3.80
CA LEU A 226 -3.90 -5.83 -3.95
C LEU A 226 -4.16 -7.24 -4.46
N SER A 227 -4.80 -8.08 -3.68
CA SER A 227 -5.02 -9.49 -4.01
C SER A 227 -6.49 -9.88 -4.11
N ALA A 228 -6.73 -10.88 -4.94
CA ALA A 228 -7.89 -11.76 -4.92
C ALA A 228 -7.36 -13.20 -4.97
N SER A 229 -6.74 -13.61 -3.87
CA SER A 229 -6.13 -14.92 -3.71
C SER A 229 -7.16 -15.88 -3.14
N ASP A 230 -7.48 -16.91 -3.89
CA ASP A 230 -8.38 -17.98 -3.44
C ASP A 230 -7.84 -18.68 -2.20
N GLU A 231 -8.71 -19.29 -1.42
CA GLU A 231 -8.35 -20.05 -0.23
C GLU A 231 -8.49 -21.55 -0.48
N VAL A 232 -7.37 -22.24 -0.38
CA VAL A 232 -7.29 -23.70 -0.41
C VAL A 232 -6.52 -24.20 0.80
N ILE A 233 -6.64 -25.50 1.11
CA ILE A 233 -6.00 -26.11 2.28
C ILE A 233 -4.47 -25.84 2.27
N GLY A 234 -3.99 -25.21 3.33
CA GLY A 234 -2.57 -24.90 3.52
C GLY A 234 -2.09 -23.57 2.92
N LYS A 235 -2.89 -22.92 2.07
CA LYS A 235 -2.47 -21.68 1.38
C LYS A 235 -2.30 -20.49 2.32
N ALA A 236 -3.10 -20.40 3.39
CA ALA A 236 -2.97 -19.34 4.37
C ALA A 236 -1.58 -19.29 5.02
N GLU A 237 -1.01 -20.45 5.38
CA GLU A 237 0.35 -20.51 5.93
C GLU A 237 1.40 -20.16 4.88
N TYR A 238 1.26 -20.66 3.68
CA TYR A 238 2.17 -20.31 2.57
C TYR A 238 2.12 -18.80 2.27
N ARG A 239 0.93 -18.19 2.29
CA ARG A 239 0.74 -16.74 2.12
C ARG A 239 1.48 -15.95 3.21
N ARG A 240 1.39 -16.36 4.48
CA ARG A 240 2.16 -15.74 5.57
C ARG A 240 3.66 -15.80 5.31
N GLN A 241 4.16 -16.96 4.91
CA GLN A 241 5.57 -17.18 4.64
C GLN A 241 6.07 -16.30 3.48
N ILE A 242 5.35 -16.21 2.39
CA ILE A 242 5.72 -15.38 1.23
C ILE A 242 5.73 -13.90 1.63
N VAL A 243 4.68 -13.39 2.26
CA VAL A 243 4.58 -11.99 2.68
C VAL A 243 5.69 -11.64 3.66
N SER A 244 5.92 -12.47 4.67
CA SER A 244 6.98 -12.30 5.65
C SER A 244 8.37 -12.32 4.99
N THR A 245 8.62 -13.29 4.13
CA THR A 245 9.90 -13.43 3.41
C THR A 245 10.16 -12.26 2.48
N GLN A 246 9.15 -11.80 1.73
CA GLN A 246 9.28 -10.66 0.82
C GLN A 246 9.57 -9.37 1.59
N SER A 247 8.89 -9.17 2.73
CA SER A 247 9.17 -8.07 3.66
C SER A 247 10.61 -8.12 4.20
N ALA A 248 11.09 -9.30 4.63
CA ALA A 248 12.44 -9.49 5.16
C ALA A 248 13.53 -9.25 4.12
N LYS A 249 13.43 -9.92 2.96
CA LYS A 249 14.45 -9.82 1.88
C LYS A 249 14.67 -8.39 1.41
N ASN A 250 13.59 -7.60 1.36
CA ASN A 250 13.59 -6.25 0.81
C ASN A 250 13.70 -5.17 1.89
N PHE A 251 13.80 -5.53 3.16
CA PHE A 251 13.76 -4.59 4.28
C PHE A 251 12.65 -3.55 4.07
N CYS A 252 11.42 -4.01 3.91
CA CYS A 252 10.27 -3.16 3.69
C CYS A 252 9.11 -3.57 4.60
N ALA A 253 8.16 -2.64 4.80
CA ALA A 253 6.82 -2.99 5.20
C ALA A 253 6.09 -3.61 4.00
N TYR A 254 5.35 -4.69 4.21
CA TYR A 254 4.54 -5.30 3.17
C TYR A 254 3.08 -5.34 3.61
N VAL A 255 2.22 -4.72 2.81
CA VAL A 255 0.79 -4.57 3.09
C VAL A 255 0.02 -5.38 2.06
N TYR A 256 -0.52 -6.51 2.47
CA TYR A 256 -1.26 -7.44 1.63
C TYR A 256 -2.75 -7.35 1.95
N SER A 257 -3.56 -6.93 0.98
CA SER A 257 -5.02 -6.84 1.09
C SER A 257 -5.68 -7.86 0.19
N ASP A 258 -6.54 -8.72 0.75
CA ASP A 258 -7.13 -9.85 0.05
C ASP A 258 -8.63 -9.68 -0.14
N ALA A 259 -9.19 -10.22 -1.23
CA ALA A 259 -10.62 -10.27 -1.47
C ALA A 259 -11.35 -11.10 -0.39
N CYS A 260 -12.57 -10.70 -0.08
CA CYS A 260 -13.38 -11.29 0.98
C CYS A 260 -14.74 -11.77 0.44
N TYR A 261 -15.79 -11.64 1.24
CA TYR A 261 -17.15 -12.06 0.92
C TYR A 261 -17.75 -11.37 -0.33
N GLY A 262 -18.76 -12.00 -0.88
CA GLY A 262 -19.53 -11.51 -2.02
C GLY A 262 -19.03 -12.00 -3.37
N GLU A 263 -17.83 -12.56 -3.39
CA GLU A 263 -17.25 -13.23 -4.55
C GLU A 263 -17.04 -14.70 -4.23
N SER A 264 -17.85 -15.54 -4.80
CA SER A 264 -17.67 -16.98 -4.75
C SER A 264 -18.26 -17.55 -6.03
N THR A 265 -17.47 -18.36 -6.70
CA THR A 265 -17.90 -19.11 -7.88
C THR A 265 -17.85 -20.60 -7.58
N THR A 266 -18.02 -21.44 -8.60
CA THR A 266 -17.80 -22.86 -8.47
C THR A 266 -16.36 -23.21 -8.09
N ASP A 267 -15.39 -22.36 -8.48
CA ASP A 267 -13.96 -22.67 -8.43
C ASP A 267 -13.19 -21.86 -7.38
N LEU A 268 -13.68 -20.66 -7.03
CA LEU A 268 -12.94 -19.70 -6.18
C LEU A 268 -13.69 -19.38 -4.89
N VAL A 269 -12.96 -19.37 -3.77
CA VAL A 269 -13.42 -18.91 -2.46
C VAL A 269 -12.37 -17.95 -1.91
N PHE A 270 -12.76 -16.77 -1.46
CA PHE A 270 -11.86 -15.77 -0.90
C PHE A 270 -12.06 -15.63 0.60
N ALA A 271 -10.95 -15.65 1.33
CA ALA A 271 -10.95 -15.67 2.79
C ALA A 271 -10.73 -14.30 3.44
N GLY A 272 -10.38 -13.27 2.68
CA GLY A 272 -10.09 -11.95 3.23
C GLY A 272 -8.90 -11.94 4.18
N HIS A 273 -7.84 -12.69 3.85
CA HIS A 273 -6.64 -12.82 4.69
C HIS A 273 -5.70 -11.64 4.49
N ASN A 274 -6.01 -10.53 5.14
CA ASN A 274 -5.15 -9.34 5.16
C ASN A 274 -3.93 -9.56 6.05
N ILE A 275 -2.73 -9.16 5.58
CA ILE A 275 -1.47 -9.34 6.31
C ILE A 275 -0.63 -8.08 6.20
N ILE A 276 -0.08 -7.61 7.32
CA ILE A 276 0.91 -6.54 7.36
C ILE A 276 2.17 -7.09 8.03
N ALA A 277 3.28 -7.05 7.29
CA ALA A 277 4.60 -7.46 7.79
C ALA A 277 5.59 -6.30 7.69
N GLU A 278 6.60 -6.30 8.55
CA GLU A 278 7.72 -5.35 8.53
C GLU A 278 9.01 -6.12 8.82
N ASN A 279 9.98 -6.01 7.91
CA ASN A 279 11.27 -6.66 8.04
C ASN A 279 11.15 -8.15 8.47
N GLY A 280 10.19 -8.86 7.89
CA GLY A 280 9.94 -10.28 8.14
C GLY A 280 9.01 -10.58 9.32
N LYS A 281 8.72 -9.61 10.18
CA LYS A 281 7.80 -9.80 11.30
C LYS A 281 6.38 -9.45 10.89
N ILE A 282 5.43 -10.36 11.07
CA ILE A 282 4.00 -10.04 10.91
C ILE A 282 3.59 -9.14 12.08
N LEU A 283 3.14 -7.93 11.76
CA LEU A 283 2.67 -6.94 12.73
C LEU A 283 1.18 -7.11 13.03
N ASN A 284 0.39 -7.40 11.99
CA ASN A 284 -1.04 -7.67 12.11
C ASN A 284 -1.50 -8.56 10.96
N GLN A 285 -2.51 -9.35 11.20
CA GLN A 285 -3.21 -10.15 10.19
C GLN A 285 -4.65 -10.40 10.61
N THR A 286 -5.51 -10.65 9.66
CA THR A 286 -6.89 -11.05 9.93
C THR A 286 -7.02 -12.57 10.04
N GLU A 287 -8.02 -13.01 10.78
CA GLU A 287 -8.48 -14.39 10.68
C GLU A 287 -9.19 -14.60 9.33
N LEU A 288 -9.07 -15.81 8.80
CA LEU A 288 -9.77 -16.20 7.57
C LEU A 288 -11.29 -16.03 7.75
N PHE A 289 -11.94 -15.54 6.73
CA PHE A 289 -13.38 -15.31 6.70
C PHE A 289 -13.93 -14.39 7.80
N SER A 290 -13.10 -13.50 8.33
CA SER A 290 -13.52 -12.57 9.39
C SER A 290 -14.15 -11.28 8.88
N GLY A 291 -13.90 -10.89 7.64
CA GLY A 291 -14.33 -9.61 7.06
C GLY A 291 -13.70 -8.38 7.74
N LYS A 292 -12.62 -8.58 8.50
CA LYS A 292 -11.96 -7.51 9.26
C LYS A 292 -10.83 -6.87 8.45
N ASP A 293 -10.46 -5.66 8.86
CA ASP A 293 -9.30 -4.94 8.35
C ASP A 293 -8.05 -5.26 9.19
N ALA A 294 -6.87 -5.29 8.58
CA ALA A 294 -5.60 -5.28 9.28
C ALA A 294 -5.02 -3.86 9.23
N ILE A 295 -4.70 -3.29 10.39
CA ILE A 295 -4.08 -1.96 10.53
C ILE A 295 -2.85 -2.10 11.43
N ALA A 296 -1.73 -1.50 11.03
CA ALA A 296 -0.50 -1.50 11.82
C ALA A 296 0.30 -0.21 11.62
N GLU A 297 1.18 0.09 12.56
CA GLU A 297 2.22 1.12 12.41
C GLU A 297 3.51 0.46 11.92
N VAL A 298 4.06 0.99 10.82
CA VAL A 298 5.33 0.56 10.24
C VAL A 298 6.38 1.66 10.39
N ASP A 299 7.61 1.29 10.72
CA ASP A 299 8.71 2.21 10.95
C ASP A 299 9.60 2.30 9.70
N VAL A 300 9.30 3.29 8.84
CA VAL A 300 9.98 3.45 7.55
C VAL A 300 11.41 3.97 7.70
N GLU A 301 11.72 4.74 8.76
CA GLU A 301 13.09 5.20 9.04
C GLU A 301 13.96 4.05 9.54
N PHE A 302 13.42 3.17 10.39
CA PHE A 302 14.08 1.92 10.77
C PHE A 302 14.41 1.07 9.54
N LEU A 303 13.47 0.92 8.61
CA LEU A 303 13.67 0.15 7.38
C LEU A 303 14.76 0.76 6.49
N GLU A 304 14.83 2.09 6.34
CA GLU A 304 15.92 2.76 5.63
C GLU A 304 17.26 2.57 6.34
N HIS A 305 17.26 2.65 7.67
CA HIS A 305 18.46 2.40 8.46
C HIS A 305 19.00 0.98 8.24
N GLU A 306 18.14 -0.03 8.33
CA GLU A 306 18.53 -1.43 8.09
C GLU A 306 19.07 -1.61 6.65
N ARG A 307 18.42 -1.05 5.64
CA ARG A 307 18.94 -1.06 4.26
C ARG A 307 20.32 -0.46 4.14
N SER A 308 20.58 0.67 4.79
CA SER A 308 21.88 1.34 4.75
C SER A 308 23.01 0.47 5.31
N ARG A 309 22.68 -0.45 6.22
CA ARG A 309 23.61 -1.41 6.81
C ARG A 309 23.86 -2.63 5.92
N PHE A 310 22.82 -3.15 5.28
CA PHE A 310 22.85 -4.43 4.56
C PHE A 310 22.98 -4.28 3.05
N PHE A 311 22.36 -3.29 2.40
CA PHE A 311 22.41 -3.08 0.96
C PHE A 311 23.66 -2.30 0.55
N LYS A 312 24.83 -2.94 0.71
CA LYS A 312 26.12 -2.36 0.30
C LYS A 312 26.57 -2.80 -1.10
N TYR A 313 25.70 -3.49 -1.82
CA TYR A 313 25.97 -3.99 -3.17
C TYR A 313 25.26 -3.13 -4.20
N SER A 314 25.81 -3.07 -5.41
CA SER A 314 25.10 -2.54 -6.55
C SER A 314 24.21 -3.62 -7.14
N PHE A 315 22.94 -3.31 -7.31
CA PHE A 315 22.01 -4.19 -8.00
C PHE A 315 21.73 -3.65 -9.41
N ASN A 316 21.86 -4.50 -10.40
CA ASN A 316 21.46 -4.16 -11.77
C ASN A 316 19.97 -4.50 -11.95
N VAL A 317 19.11 -3.59 -11.54
CA VAL A 317 17.66 -3.73 -11.67
C VAL A 317 17.11 -2.60 -12.54
N PRO A 318 15.96 -2.82 -13.22
CA PRO A 318 15.29 -1.76 -13.94
C PRO A 318 15.02 -0.54 -13.04
N LYS A 319 15.19 0.65 -13.58
CA LYS A 319 14.86 1.89 -12.86
C LYS A 319 13.34 2.07 -12.80
N CYS A 320 12.84 2.45 -11.64
CA CYS A 320 11.45 2.89 -11.45
C CYS A 320 11.34 4.40 -11.66
N ASP A 321 10.20 4.83 -12.20
CA ASP A 321 9.82 6.24 -12.19
C ASP A 321 9.31 6.63 -10.81
N GLU A 322 9.76 7.78 -10.31
CA GLU A 322 9.33 8.32 -9.03
C GLU A 322 8.19 9.33 -9.24
N VAL A 323 7.07 9.11 -8.56
CA VAL A 323 5.90 10.03 -8.56
C VAL A 323 5.79 10.67 -7.19
N GLU A 324 5.95 11.98 -7.12
CA GLU A 324 5.88 12.72 -5.86
C GLU A 324 4.45 13.07 -5.47
N PHE A 325 4.16 13.01 -4.17
CA PHE A 325 2.90 13.46 -3.58
C PHE A 325 3.15 14.10 -2.20
N ASP A 326 2.22 14.96 -1.78
CA ASP A 326 2.27 15.63 -0.49
C ASP A 326 1.22 15.02 0.44
N LEU A 327 1.67 14.43 1.53
CA LEU A 327 0.79 13.90 2.58
C LEU A 327 1.41 14.17 3.95
N LYS A 328 0.68 14.88 4.81
CA LYS A 328 1.04 15.00 6.22
C LYS A 328 0.63 13.72 6.93
N THR A 329 1.59 12.94 7.41
CA THR A 329 1.30 11.78 8.25
C THR A 329 0.66 12.23 9.57
N SER A 330 -0.30 11.47 10.05
CA SER A 330 -1.06 11.84 11.25
C SER A 330 -0.16 11.79 12.48
N ASN A 331 -0.16 12.88 13.29
CA ASN A 331 0.54 12.98 14.57
C ASN A 331 -0.21 12.24 15.69
N PHE A 332 -0.54 10.96 15.47
CA PHE A 332 -1.05 10.13 16.58
C PHE A 332 0.12 9.68 17.46
N ALA A 333 -0.11 9.65 18.77
CA ALA A 333 0.86 9.02 19.67
C ALA A 333 1.10 7.58 19.20
N PRO A 334 2.36 7.15 18.99
CA PRO A 334 2.60 5.81 18.49
C PRO A 334 2.06 4.78 19.48
N GLU A 335 1.22 3.88 18.98
CA GLU A 335 0.68 2.75 19.76
C GLU A 335 1.69 1.58 19.79
N ARG A 336 2.70 1.64 18.91
CA ARG A 336 3.70 0.59 18.74
C ARG A 336 4.56 0.43 19.99
N LYS A 337 4.55 -0.79 20.55
CA LYS A 337 5.48 -1.21 21.59
C LYS A 337 6.72 -1.81 20.91
N TYR A 338 7.86 -1.14 21.06
CA TYR A 338 9.13 -1.73 20.67
C TYR A 338 9.55 -2.78 21.70
N ASP A 339 9.99 -3.93 21.21
CA ASP A 339 10.57 -4.95 22.06
C ASP A 339 11.85 -4.37 22.69
N LYS A 340 11.95 -4.40 24.01
CA LYS A 340 13.08 -3.83 24.73
C LYS A 340 14.18 -4.86 24.98
N THR A 341 13.96 -6.11 24.57
CA THR A 341 14.96 -7.16 24.64
C THR A 341 15.83 -7.15 23.38
N PRO A 342 17.16 -7.17 23.53
CA PRO A 342 18.09 -7.24 22.40
C PRO A 342 17.98 -8.57 21.66
#